data_7aca0ac83f36a3e0a7fa22fd5da3babb
#
_entry.id   7aca0ac83f36a3e0a7fa22fd5da3babb
#
_cell.length_a   1.000
_cell.length_b   1.000
_cell.length_c   1.000
_cell.angle_alpha   90.00
_cell.angle_beta   90.00
_cell.angle_gamma   90.00
#
_symmetry.space_group_name_H-M   'P 1'
#
loop_
_entity.id
_entity.type
_entity.pdbx_description
1 polymer ?
#
loop_
_entity_poly.entity_id
_entity_poly.type
_entity_poly.pdbx_seq_one_letter_code
_entity_poly.pdbx_strand_id
1 'polypeptide(L)'
;MKLFVTLSSPYSRLVRAVIIEKRLQDRITVTPIQTRTPDSPLYSINPSGRVPTLVTNDGVIFEDSSLICTYLDHLDGAPIFDIPYDENRWSALRMEAKVRSMLDGTSVWGREFYRPVNERSPTIIDHEIARAHRIADSLDKDVAAGLFDGPLSTAQLLLACALPPYWHWPNPKLREGRPPEFQWRSGRCNLSTWIDRFSERPSIQKTSPSAH
;
A
#
# COMPACT_ATOMS: atom_id res chain seq x y z
N MET A 1 -5.03 -1.87 21.16
CA MET A 1 -3.85 -2.20 20.36
C MET A 1 -3.23 -0.92 19.81
N LYS A 2 -1.97 -0.97 19.42
CA LYS A 2 -1.25 0.19 18.88
C LYS A 2 -0.63 -0.14 17.52
N LEU A 3 -0.93 0.67 16.49
CA LEU A 3 -0.39 0.53 15.15
C LEU A 3 0.61 1.65 14.87
N PHE A 4 1.88 1.30 14.71
CA PHE A 4 2.94 2.24 14.33
C PHE A 4 3.01 2.37 12.81
N VAL A 5 3.01 3.63 12.33
CA VAL A 5 2.92 3.96 10.90
C VAL A 5 3.82 5.12 10.51
N THR A 6 4.17 5.22 9.23
CA THR A 6 4.42 6.51 8.59
C THR A 6 3.23 6.84 7.69
N LEU A 7 2.73 8.07 7.74
CA LEU A 7 1.50 8.45 7.02
C LEU A 7 1.65 8.41 5.51
N SER A 8 2.88 8.55 5.02
CA SER A 8 3.22 8.44 3.58
C SER A 8 3.41 7.00 3.10
N SER A 9 3.49 6.00 3.99
CA SER A 9 3.69 4.61 3.59
C SER A 9 2.42 4.01 3.00
N PRO A 10 2.45 3.50 1.76
CA PRO A 10 1.30 2.82 1.18
C PRO A 10 0.96 1.50 1.87
N TYR A 11 1.94 0.81 2.46
CA TYR A 11 1.71 -0.38 3.29
C TYR A 11 0.95 -0.04 4.58
N SER A 12 1.35 1.06 5.25
CA SER A 12 0.62 1.56 6.41
C SER A 12 -0.77 2.08 6.05
N ARG A 13 -0.92 2.66 4.85
CA ARG A 13 -2.20 3.12 4.32
C ARG A 13 -3.17 1.95 4.15
N LEU A 14 -2.71 0.83 3.59
CA LEU A 14 -3.51 -0.40 3.45
C LEU A 14 -4.08 -0.84 4.80
N VAL A 15 -3.24 -0.97 5.83
CA VAL A 15 -3.69 -1.40 7.16
C VAL A 15 -4.68 -0.39 7.77
N ARG A 16 -4.42 0.91 7.61
CA ARG A 16 -5.34 1.97 8.05
C ARG A 16 -6.70 1.90 7.34
N ALA A 17 -6.70 1.58 6.05
CA ALA A 17 -7.94 1.38 5.29
C ALA A 17 -8.72 0.15 5.81
N VAL A 18 -8.05 -0.97 6.07
CA VAL A 18 -8.66 -2.17 6.67
C VAL A 18 -9.28 -1.85 8.05
N ILE A 19 -8.59 -1.09 8.90
CA ILE A 19 -9.13 -0.65 10.19
C ILE A 19 -10.47 0.08 10.02
N ILE A 20 -10.57 0.95 9.02
CA ILE A 20 -11.81 1.71 8.74
C ILE A 20 -12.90 0.80 8.19
N GLU A 21 -12.59 -0.06 7.22
CA GLU A 21 -13.57 -0.99 6.63
C GLU A 21 -14.11 -1.98 7.67
N LYS A 22 -13.27 -2.44 8.60
CA LYS A 22 -13.64 -3.32 9.72
C LYS A 22 -14.22 -2.58 10.93
N ARG A 23 -14.34 -1.24 10.89
CA ARG A 23 -14.84 -0.41 12.01
C ARG A 23 -14.07 -0.64 13.32
N LEU A 24 -12.74 -0.76 13.23
CA LEU A 24 -11.87 -1.05 14.37
C LEU A 24 -11.20 0.20 14.95
N GLN A 25 -11.63 1.41 14.56
CA GLN A 25 -10.98 2.67 14.95
C GLN A 25 -10.90 2.85 16.47
N ASP A 26 -11.93 2.43 17.21
CA ASP A 26 -11.98 2.54 18.67
C ASP A 26 -11.12 1.49 19.39
N ARG A 27 -10.65 0.48 18.69
CA ARG A 27 -9.84 -0.64 19.22
C ARG A 27 -8.34 -0.48 18.96
N ILE A 28 -7.97 0.41 18.03
CA ILE A 28 -6.59 0.52 17.52
C ILE A 28 -6.17 1.99 17.49
N THR A 29 -5.18 2.33 18.31
CA THR A 29 -4.54 3.64 18.26
C THR A 29 -3.49 3.69 17.17
N VAL A 30 -3.70 4.53 16.16
CA VAL A 30 -2.70 4.76 15.09
C VAL A 30 -1.67 5.77 15.60
N THR A 31 -0.41 5.36 15.61
CA THR A 31 0.71 6.15 16.16
C THR A 31 1.74 6.42 15.06
N PRO A 32 1.83 7.66 14.57
CA PRO A 32 2.91 8.05 13.66
C PRO A 32 4.29 7.89 14.33
N ILE A 33 5.27 7.39 13.59
CA ILE A 33 6.63 7.18 14.07
C ILE A 33 7.64 7.48 12.96
N GLN A 34 8.80 7.99 13.35
CA GLN A 34 9.92 8.14 12.42
C GLN A 34 10.60 6.79 12.19
N THR A 35 10.96 6.53 10.95
CA THR A 35 11.70 5.33 10.54
C THR A 35 13.01 5.73 9.86
N ARG A 36 13.99 4.82 9.80
CA ARG A 36 15.27 5.01 9.12
C ARG A 36 16.14 6.14 9.69
N THR A 37 15.96 6.43 10.97
CA THR A 37 16.88 7.25 11.74
C THR A 37 17.66 6.34 12.69
N PRO A 38 18.94 6.62 13.00
CA PRO A 38 19.76 5.76 13.87
C PRO A 38 19.09 5.43 15.20
N ASP A 39 18.35 6.40 15.76
CA ASP A 39 17.74 6.32 17.09
C ASP A 39 16.21 6.13 17.02
N SER A 40 15.69 5.50 15.96
CA SER A 40 14.25 5.29 15.86
C SER A 40 13.74 4.44 17.04
N PRO A 41 12.76 4.94 17.82
CA PRO A 41 12.17 4.17 18.90
C PRO A 41 11.47 2.91 18.43
N LEU A 42 11.21 2.78 17.13
CA LEU A 42 10.62 1.57 16.54
C LEU A 42 11.55 0.36 16.67
N TYR A 43 12.88 0.55 16.69
CA TYR A 43 13.84 -0.57 16.77
C TYR A 43 13.74 -1.37 18.06
N SER A 44 13.34 -0.73 19.17
CA SER A 44 13.09 -1.43 20.43
C SER A 44 11.80 -2.26 20.43
N ILE A 45 10.88 -1.97 19.50
CA ILE A 45 9.60 -2.66 19.34
C ILE A 45 9.72 -3.72 18.25
N ASN A 46 10.17 -3.32 17.07
CA ASN A 46 10.33 -4.17 15.90
C ASN A 46 11.76 -4.03 15.36
N PRO A 47 12.60 -5.07 15.51
CA PRO A 47 14.01 -5.01 15.05
C PRO A 47 14.17 -4.76 13.55
N SER A 48 13.16 -5.10 12.72
CA SER A 48 13.20 -4.81 11.28
C SER A 48 13.10 -3.31 10.99
N GLY A 49 12.57 -2.51 11.92
CA GLY A 49 12.35 -1.08 11.77
C GLY A 49 11.34 -0.73 10.67
N ARG A 50 10.52 -1.68 10.24
CA ARG A 50 9.51 -1.47 9.18
C ARG A 50 8.17 -1.05 9.75
N VAL A 51 7.44 -0.29 8.95
CA VAL A 51 6.03 0.05 9.21
C VAL A 51 5.17 -0.48 8.05
N PRO A 52 3.93 -0.90 8.33
CA PRO A 52 3.23 -0.90 9.61
C PRO A 52 3.77 -1.95 10.59
N THR A 53 3.71 -1.64 11.88
CA THR A 53 3.94 -2.60 12.98
C THR A 53 2.77 -2.50 13.94
N LEU A 54 2.10 -3.62 14.23
CA LEU A 54 0.99 -3.71 15.17
C LEU A 54 1.45 -4.36 16.48
N VAL A 55 1.14 -3.72 17.60
CA VAL A 55 1.31 -4.29 18.95
C VAL A 55 -0.08 -4.53 19.53
N THR A 56 -0.35 -5.78 19.88
CA THR A 56 -1.63 -6.20 20.50
C THR A 56 -1.70 -5.81 21.98
N ASN A 57 -2.85 -6.02 22.61
CA ASN A 57 -3.01 -5.69 24.04
C ASN A 57 -2.22 -6.63 24.97
N ASP A 58 -1.94 -7.83 24.52
CA ASP A 58 -1.12 -8.84 25.20
C ASP A 58 0.37 -8.77 24.83
N GLY A 59 0.75 -7.73 24.05
CA GLY A 59 2.14 -7.44 23.72
C GLY A 59 2.71 -8.21 22.54
N VAL A 60 1.90 -8.98 21.80
CA VAL A 60 2.34 -9.63 20.56
C VAL A 60 2.59 -8.60 19.47
N ILE A 61 3.69 -8.74 18.75
CA ILE A 61 4.12 -7.82 17.70
C ILE A 61 3.94 -8.48 16.35
N PHE A 62 3.18 -7.82 15.47
CA PHE A 62 3.01 -8.22 14.08
C PHE A 62 3.70 -7.22 13.17
N GLU A 63 4.46 -7.70 12.22
CA GLU A 63 4.95 -6.96 11.06
C GLU A 63 4.47 -7.63 9.77
N ASP A 64 4.66 -6.99 8.63
CA ASP A 64 4.08 -7.25 7.33
C ASP A 64 2.60 -6.86 7.23
N SER A 65 2.33 -6.01 6.25
CA SER A 65 0.99 -5.46 6.05
C SER A 65 -0.07 -6.50 5.71
N SER A 66 0.28 -7.59 5.00
CA SER A 66 -0.67 -8.67 4.70
C SER A 66 -1.05 -9.41 5.97
N LEU A 67 -0.04 -9.80 6.77
CA LEU A 67 -0.27 -10.51 8.03
C LEU A 67 -1.12 -9.66 8.99
N ILE A 68 -0.80 -8.36 9.11
CA ILE A 68 -1.57 -7.44 9.94
C ILE A 68 -3.01 -7.32 9.44
N CYS A 69 -3.24 -7.17 8.12
CA CYS A 69 -4.58 -7.12 7.55
C CYS A 69 -5.38 -8.39 7.85
N THR A 70 -4.77 -9.57 7.65
CA THR A 70 -5.41 -10.85 7.97
C THR A 70 -5.76 -10.95 9.46
N TYR A 71 -4.84 -10.60 10.35
CA TYR A 71 -5.11 -10.59 11.79
C TYR A 71 -6.28 -9.67 12.15
N LEU A 72 -6.30 -8.44 11.61
CA LEU A 72 -7.35 -7.47 11.88
C LEU A 72 -8.70 -7.90 11.29
N ASP A 73 -8.69 -8.57 10.17
CA ASP A 73 -9.91 -9.09 9.53
C ASP A 73 -10.59 -10.15 10.40
N HIS A 74 -9.80 -10.99 11.08
CA HIS A 74 -10.33 -12.05 11.96
C HIS A 74 -10.60 -11.60 13.40
N LEU A 75 -10.25 -10.37 13.77
CA LEU A 75 -10.28 -9.89 15.15
C LEU A 75 -11.68 -9.85 15.79
N ASP A 76 -12.71 -9.72 15.00
CA ASP A 76 -14.12 -9.69 15.42
C ASP A 76 -14.88 -11.00 15.14
N GLY A 77 -14.18 -12.02 14.60
CA GLY A 77 -14.78 -13.30 14.20
C GLY A 77 -15.63 -13.26 12.95
N ALA A 78 -15.69 -12.12 12.25
CA ALA A 78 -16.49 -11.92 11.03
C ALA A 78 -15.60 -11.40 9.88
N PRO A 79 -14.69 -12.22 9.34
CA PRO A 79 -13.79 -11.80 8.28
C PRO A 79 -14.58 -11.42 7.02
N ILE A 80 -14.16 -10.33 6.36
CA ILE A 80 -14.75 -9.83 5.12
C ILE A 80 -13.75 -9.85 3.96
N PHE A 81 -12.45 -10.00 4.26
CA PHE A 81 -11.37 -10.08 3.27
C PHE A 81 -10.82 -11.49 3.11
N ASP A 82 -11.32 -12.45 3.91
CA ASP A 82 -10.87 -13.83 3.83
C ASP A 82 -11.16 -14.41 2.46
N ILE A 83 -10.16 -15.09 1.90
CA ILE A 83 -10.28 -15.71 0.59
C ILE A 83 -10.74 -17.14 0.81
N PRO A 84 -11.98 -17.50 0.37
CA PRO A 84 -12.51 -18.83 0.55
C PRO A 84 -11.60 -19.94 0.01
N TYR A 85 -11.64 -21.11 0.61
CA TYR A 85 -10.95 -22.31 0.14
C TYR A 85 -11.74 -22.98 -0.97
N ASP A 86 -11.97 -22.24 -2.07
CA ASP A 86 -12.68 -22.70 -3.26
C ASP A 86 -11.77 -22.63 -4.52
N GLU A 87 -12.33 -22.93 -5.66
CA GLU A 87 -11.63 -22.90 -6.95
C GLU A 87 -11.07 -21.51 -7.32
N ASN A 88 -11.65 -20.44 -6.79
CA ASN A 88 -11.26 -19.06 -7.07
C ASN A 88 -10.08 -18.58 -6.20
N ARG A 89 -9.74 -19.32 -5.14
CA ARG A 89 -8.72 -18.94 -4.16
C ARG A 89 -7.39 -18.52 -4.82
N TRP A 90 -6.89 -19.35 -5.72
CA TRP A 90 -5.61 -19.08 -6.37
C TRP A 90 -5.65 -17.85 -7.28
N SER A 91 -6.80 -17.60 -7.91
CA SER A 91 -7.00 -16.38 -8.70
C SER A 91 -6.95 -15.13 -7.82
N ALA A 92 -7.61 -15.12 -6.68
CA ALA A 92 -7.62 -14.00 -5.74
C ALA A 92 -6.23 -13.74 -5.15
N LEU A 93 -5.53 -14.79 -4.69
CA LEU A 93 -4.15 -14.68 -4.17
C LEU A 93 -3.18 -14.17 -5.24
N ARG A 94 -3.31 -14.65 -6.47
CA ARG A 94 -2.49 -14.19 -7.61
C ARG A 94 -2.71 -12.70 -7.88
N MET A 95 -3.94 -12.22 -7.78
CA MET A 95 -4.27 -10.80 -7.98
C MET A 95 -3.62 -9.95 -6.89
N GLU A 96 -3.74 -10.34 -5.63
CA GLU A 96 -3.08 -9.61 -4.53
C GLU A 96 -1.56 -9.59 -4.72
N ALA A 97 -0.94 -10.73 -5.07
CA ALA A 97 0.49 -10.82 -5.32
C ALA A 97 0.96 -9.92 -6.49
N LYS A 98 0.17 -9.82 -7.57
CA LYS A 98 0.45 -8.92 -8.70
C LYS A 98 0.45 -7.46 -8.26
N VAL A 99 -0.58 -7.04 -7.51
CA VAL A 99 -0.67 -5.66 -7.00
C VAL A 99 0.46 -5.37 -6.01
N ARG A 100 0.80 -6.33 -5.15
CA ARG A 100 1.92 -6.21 -4.22
C ARG A 100 3.25 -6.04 -4.96
N SER A 101 3.45 -6.77 -6.03
CA SER A 101 4.64 -6.63 -6.89
C SER A 101 4.77 -5.21 -7.49
N MET A 102 3.64 -4.56 -7.83
CA MET A 102 3.63 -3.15 -8.23
C MET A 102 4.09 -2.26 -7.08
N LEU A 103 3.52 -2.45 -5.90
CA LEU A 103 3.83 -1.63 -4.72
C LEU A 103 5.30 -1.78 -4.30
N ASP A 104 5.82 -3.01 -4.30
CA ASP A 104 7.21 -3.29 -3.92
C ASP A 104 8.18 -2.60 -4.89
N GLY A 105 7.95 -2.71 -6.19
CA GLY A 105 8.77 -2.05 -7.21
C GLY A 105 8.75 -0.53 -7.09
N THR A 106 7.56 0.06 -6.97
CA THR A 106 7.43 1.51 -6.79
C THR A 106 8.03 2.01 -5.48
N SER A 107 8.06 1.15 -4.44
CA SER A 107 8.73 1.46 -3.17
C SER A 107 10.25 1.43 -3.28
N VAL A 108 10.82 0.51 -4.07
CA VAL A 108 12.27 0.48 -4.36
C VAL A 108 12.66 1.74 -5.14
N TRP A 109 11.97 2.02 -6.23
CA TRP A 109 12.16 3.23 -7.00
C TRP A 109 12.01 4.51 -6.17
N GLY A 110 10.95 4.60 -5.36
CA GLY A 110 10.71 5.73 -4.47
C GLY A 110 11.85 6.00 -3.49
N ARG A 111 12.57 4.94 -3.03
CA ARG A 111 13.71 5.10 -2.12
C ARG A 111 14.92 5.76 -2.77
N GLU A 112 15.14 5.56 -4.07
CA GLU A 112 16.23 6.21 -4.77
C GLU A 112 16.08 7.75 -4.74
N PHE A 113 14.86 8.27 -4.67
CA PHE A 113 14.62 9.71 -4.59
C PHE A 113 14.92 10.34 -3.22
N TYR A 114 15.04 9.52 -2.18
CA TYR A 114 15.52 9.99 -0.87
C TYR A 114 17.04 10.07 -0.78
N ARG A 115 17.74 9.51 -1.79
CA ARG A 115 19.21 9.60 -1.86
C ARG A 115 19.64 10.92 -2.50
N PRO A 116 20.84 11.43 -2.16
CA PRO A 116 21.48 12.50 -2.95
C PRO A 116 21.50 12.15 -4.43
N VAL A 117 21.34 13.13 -5.30
CA VAL A 117 21.21 12.92 -6.76
C VAL A 117 22.39 12.12 -7.34
N ASN A 118 23.60 12.40 -6.88
CA ASN A 118 24.84 11.73 -7.30
C ASN A 118 25.00 10.30 -6.76
N GLU A 119 24.14 9.87 -5.83
CA GLU A 119 24.14 8.51 -5.27
C GLU A 119 22.98 7.65 -5.80
N ARG A 120 22.08 8.22 -6.62
CA ARG A 120 20.97 7.49 -7.21
C ARG A 120 21.47 6.50 -8.26
N SER A 121 20.85 5.33 -8.31
CA SER A 121 21.13 4.34 -9.34
C SER A 121 20.16 4.50 -10.53
N PRO A 122 20.60 5.04 -11.67
CA PRO A 122 19.75 5.12 -12.86
C PRO A 122 19.22 3.74 -13.30
N THR A 123 20.07 2.72 -13.22
CA THR A 123 19.71 1.35 -13.59
C THR A 123 18.55 0.80 -12.76
N ILE A 124 18.53 1.04 -11.44
CA ILE A 124 17.42 0.64 -10.58
C ILE A 124 16.16 1.43 -10.94
N ILE A 125 16.29 2.74 -11.12
CA ILE A 125 15.17 3.63 -11.45
C ILE A 125 14.52 3.19 -12.76
N ASP A 126 15.30 3.03 -13.82
CA ASP A 126 14.82 2.64 -15.16
C ASP A 126 14.16 1.25 -15.14
N HIS A 127 14.79 0.30 -14.44
CA HIS A 127 14.25 -1.06 -14.30
C HIS A 127 12.87 -1.06 -13.61
N GLU A 128 12.75 -0.37 -12.49
CA GLU A 128 11.50 -0.38 -11.71
C GLU A 128 10.40 0.44 -12.38
N ILE A 129 10.72 1.53 -13.09
CA ILE A 129 9.76 2.26 -13.92
C ILE A 129 9.23 1.35 -15.04
N ALA A 130 10.12 0.71 -15.78
CA ALA A 130 9.72 -0.20 -16.86
C ALA A 130 8.88 -1.37 -16.35
N ARG A 131 9.23 -1.92 -15.18
CA ARG A 131 8.46 -2.96 -14.48
C ARG A 131 7.07 -2.46 -14.09
N ALA A 132 6.99 -1.26 -13.50
CA ALA A 132 5.73 -0.66 -13.10
C ALA A 132 4.79 -0.44 -14.30
N HIS A 133 5.31 0.00 -15.44
CA HIS A 133 4.51 0.12 -16.67
C HIS A 133 3.97 -1.23 -17.13
N ARG A 134 4.80 -2.28 -17.19
CA ARG A 134 4.33 -3.63 -17.59
C ARG A 134 3.25 -4.18 -16.66
N ILE A 135 3.38 -3.95 -15.35
CA ILE A 135 2.37 -4.39 -14.39
C ILE A 135 1.09 -3.56 -14.55
N ALA A 136 1.19 -2.25 -14.75
CA ALA A 136 0.03 -1.38 -14.98
C ALA A 136 -0.75 -1.76 -16.25
N ASP A 137 -0.04 -2.12 -17.35
CA ASP A 137 -0.67 -2.65 -18.57
C ASP A 137 -1.43 -3.96 -18.31
N SER A 138 -0.86 -4.83 -17.48
CA SER A 138 -1.51 -6.08 -17.09
C SER A 138 -2.72 -5.83 -16.19
N LEU A 139 -2.62 -4.88 -15.24
CA LEU A 139 -3.72 -4.52 -14.35
C LEU A 139 -4.87 -3.85 -15.09
N ASP A 140 -4.59 -3.04 -16.14
CA ASP A 140 -5.64 -2.44 -16.98
C ASP A 140 -6.48 -3.53 -17.68
N LYS A 141 -5.82 -4.59 -18.17
CA LYS A 141 -6.49 -5.75 -18.77
C LYS A 141 -7.28 -6.55 -17.74
N ASP A 142 -6.73 -6.75 -16.54
CA ASP A 142 -7.41 -7.45 -15.45
C ASP A 142 -8.68 -6.70 -15.00
N VAL A 143 -8.61 -5.37 -14.91
CA VAL A 143 -9.78 -4.53 -14.62
C VAL A 143 -10.81 -4.62 -15.73
N ALA A 144 -10.39 -4.53 -16.99
CA ALA A 144 -11.30 -4.69 -18.14
C ALA A 144 -11.99 -6.06 -18.17
N ALA A 145 -11.32 -7.10 -17.66
CA ALA A 145 -11.86 -8.44 -17.53
C ALA A 145 -12.75 -8.65 -16.29
N GLY A 146 -13.00 -7.60 -15.49
CA GLY A 146 -13.82 -7.66 -14.28
C GLY A 146 -13.17 -8.33 -13.07
N LEU A 147 -11.86 -8.58 -13.10
CA LEU A 147 -11.17 -9.30 -12.01
C LEU A 147 -11.07 -8.48 -10.71
N PHE A 148 -11.37 -7.20 -10.76
CA PHE A 148 -11.47 -6.31 -9.60
C PHE A 148 -12.92 -5.94 -9.26
N ASP A 149 -13.89 -6.61 -9.84
CA ASP A 149 -15.31 -6.50 -9.48
C ASP A 149 -15.66 -7.49 -8.36
N GLY A 150 -16.84 -7.32 -7.76
CA GLY A 150 -17.32 -8.19 -6.71
C GLY A 150 -17.08 -7.68 -5.29
N PRO A 151 -17.09 -8.57 -4.28
CA PRO A 151 -16.92 -8.21 -2.88
C PRO A 151 -15.61 -7.47 -2.61
N LEU A 152 -15.60 -6.64 -1.56
CA LEU A 152 -14.37 -5.93 -1.16
C LEU A 152 -13.27 -6.92 -0.78
N SER A 153 -12.07 -6.68 -1.32
CA SER A 153 -10.89 -7.53 -1.10
C SER A 153 -9.66 -6.70 -0.74
N THR A 154 -8.68 -7.35 -0.13
CA THR A 154 -7.35 -6.76 0.13
C THR A 154 -6.66 -6.33 -1.17
N ALA A 155 -6.82 -7.07 -2.26
CA ALA A 155 -6.25 -6.72 -3.56
C ALA A 155 -6.77 -5.37 -4.08
N GLN A 156 -8.07 -5.10 -3.94
CA GLN A 156 -8.68 -3.83 -4.33
C GLN A 156 -8.17 -2.66 -3.47
N LEU A 157 -8.13 -2.81 -2.15
CA LEU A 157 -7.58 -1.80 -1.23
C LEU A 157 -6.10 -1.54 -1.52
N LEU A 158 -5.33 -2.61 -1.73
CA LEU A 158 -3.91 -2.53 -2.04
C LEU A 158 -3.67 -1.79 -3.36
N LEU A 159 -4.47 -2.05 -4.40
CA LEU A 159 -4.37 -1.39 -5.70
C LEU A 159 -4.59 0.12 -5.57
N ALA A 160 -5.61 0.55 -4.83
CA ALA A 160 -5.86 1.96 -4.58
C ALA A 160 -4.77 2.63 -3.71
N CYS A 161 -4.07 1.85 -2.87
CA CYS A 161 -2.92 2.34 -2.11
C CYS A 161 -1.65 2.43 -2.96
N ALA A 162 -1.47 1.50 -3.91
CA ALA A 162 -0.30 1.41 -4.78
C ALA A 162 -0.31 2.46 -5.90
N LEU A 163 -1.50 2.81 -6.42
CA LEU A 163 -1.70 3.75 -7.52
C LEU A 163 -2.67 4.87 -7.10
N PRO A 164 -2.30 5.76 -6.19
CA PRO A 164 -3.17 6.86 -5.80
C PRO A 164 -3.43 7.78 -7.00
N PRO A 165 -4.61 8.43 -7.04
CA PRO A 165 -4.99 9.35 -8.14
C PRO A 165 -3.96 10.45 -8.38
N TYR A 166 -3.29 10.85 -7.30
CA TYR A 166 -2.26 11.88 -7.32
C TYR A 166 -1.01 11.35 -6.61
N TRP A 167 0.09 11.23 -7.33
CA TRP A 167 1.41 11.06 -6.74
C TRP A 167 1.86 12.40 -6.14
N HIS A 168 1.23 12.80 -5.05
CA HIS A 168 1.72 13.92 -4.26
C HIS A 168 2.78 13.41 -3.31
N TRP A 169 4.02 13.63 -3.68
CA TRP A 169 5.09 13.55 -2.71
C TRP A 169 4.94 14.75 -1.79
N PRO A 170 4.74 14.57 -0.49
CA PRO A 170 4.48 15.68 0.43
C PRO A 170 5.64 16.66 0.55
N ASN A 171 6.85 16.28 0.12
CA ASN A 171 8.02 17.14 0.19
C ASN A 171 8.40 17.71 -1.19
N PRO A 172 8.27 19.05 -1.40
CA PRO A 172 8.66 19.69 -2.66
C PRO A 172 10.14 19.47 -3.02
N LYS A 173 11.03 19.36 -2.03
CA LYS A 173 12.48 19.12 -2.24
C LYS A 173 12.75 17.75 -2.88
N LEU A 174 11.83 16.80 -2.73
CA LEU A 174 11.93 15.50 -3.37
C LEU A 174 11.49 15.53 -4.85
N ARG A 175 10.98 16.66 -5.34
CA ARG A 175 10.61 16.84 -6.76
C ARG A 175 11.80 17.20 -7.63
N GLU A 176 12.85 17.75 -7.06
CA GLU A 176 14.03 18.18 -7.80
C GLU A 176 14.81 16.97 -8.32
N GLY A 177 15.13 16.96 -9.63
CA GLY A 177 15.87 15.88 -10.27
C GLY A 177 15.11 14.56 -10.45
N ARG A 178 13.76 14.58 -10.49
CA ARG A 178 12.95 13.40 -10.83
C ARG A 178 12.96 13.13 -12.33
N PRO A 179 12.96 11.82 -12.70
CA PRO A 179 12.58 11.43 -14.03
C PRO A 179 11.12 11.83 -14.29
N PRO A 180 10.72 11.90 -15.57
CA PRO A 180 9.35 12.15 -15.93
C PRO A 180 8.44 11.23 -15.10
N GLU A 181 7.39 11.82 -14.56
CA GLU A 181 6.42 11.16 -13.69
C GLU A 181 6.04 9.79 -14.25
N PHE A 182 5.97 8.78 -13.40
CA PHE A 182 5.36 7.51 -13.76
C PHE A 182 3.89 7.77 -14.09
N GLN A 183 3.64 8.04 -15.37
CA GLN A 183 2.30 8.34 -15.88
C GLN A 183 1.52 7.04 -16.09
N TRP A 184 1.23 6.36 -15.00
CA TRP A 184 0.54 5.08 -15.03
C TRP A 184 -0.86 5.15 -15.66
N ARG A 185 -1.46 6.33 -15.75
CA ARG A 185 -2.79 6.55 -16.37
C ARG A 185 -2.76 6.54 -17.89
N SER A 186 -1.66 6.95 -18.49
CA SER A 186 -1.56 7.10 -19.94
C SER A 186 -1.80 5.76 -20.65
N GLY A 187 -2.81 5.70 -21.52
CA GLY A 187 -3.19 4.51 -22.28
C GLY A 187 -3.90 3.42 -21.46
N ARG A 188 -4.29 3.67 -20.18
CA ARG A 188 -4.89 2.69 -19.26
C ARG A 188 -6.23 3.19 -18.73
N CYS A 189 -7.20 3.30 -19.63
CA CYS A 189 -8.51 3.89 -19.31
C CYS A 189 -9.30 3.08 -18.29
N ASN A 190 -9.26 1.75 -18.37
CA ASN A 190 -9.99 0.88 -17.45
C ASN A 190 -9.46 1.01 -16.02
N LEU A 191 -8.14 0.89 -15.87
CA LEU A 191 -7.46 1.05 -14.58
C LEU A 191 -7.67 2.45 -14.01
N SER A 192 -7.58 3.48 -14.83
CA SER A 192 -7.77 4.88 -14.42
C SER A 192 -9.18 5.11 -13.88
N THR A 193 -10.20 4.68 -14.61
CA THR A 193 -11.61 4.81 -14.22
C THR A 193 -11.91 4.02 -12.94
N TRP A 194 -11.36 2.81 -12.83
CA TRP A 194 -11.53 1.98 -11.65
C TRP A 194 -10.92 2.64 -10.40
N ILE A 195 -9.68 3.14 -10.50
CA ILE A 195 -9.00 3.84 -9.40
C ILE A 195 -9.76 5.08 -8.98
N ASP A 196 -10.27 5.89 -9.92
CA ASP A 196 -11.02 7.09 -9.60
C ASP A 196 -12.28 6.75 -8.80
N ARG A 197 -13.09 5.80 -9.28
CA ARG A 197 -14.30 5.32 -8.60
C ARG A 197 -13.98 4.71 -7.23
N PHE A 198 -12.97 3.84 -7.16
CA PHE A 198 -12.63 3.16 -5.91
C PHE A 198 -12.05 4.12 -4.86
N SER A 199 -11.38 5.18 -5.32
CA SER A 199 -10.80 6.21 -4.44
C SER A 199 -11.84 7.08 -3.74
N GLU A 200 -13.11 7.03 -4.15
CA GLU A 200 -14.22 7.69 -3.44
C GLU A 200 -14.60 7.01 -2.12
N ARG A 201 -14.10 5.79 -1.88
CA ARG A 201 -14.36 5.08 -0.62
C ARG A 201 -13.83 5.87 0.58
N PRO A 202 -14.62 5.99 1.67
CA PRO A 202 -14.20 6.71 2.87
C PRO A 202 -12.87 6.22 3.47
N SER A 203 -12.59 4.90 3.40
CA SER A 203 -11.34 4.32 3.89
C SER A 203 -10.12 4.80 3.08
N ILE A 204 -10.27 4.97 1.77
CA ILE A 204 -9.20 5.44 0.89
C ILE A 204 -9.01 6.96 1.01
N GLN A 205 -10.11 7.72 1.12
CA GLN A 205 -10.04 9.18 1.30
C GLN A 205 -9.42 9.56 2.65
N LYS A 206 -9.92 8.99 3.75
CA LYS A 206 -9.44 9.30 5.11
C LYS A 206 -8.00 8.84 5.39
N THR A 207 -7.45 7.96 4.55
CA THR A 207 -6.07 7.48 4.67
C THR A 207 -5.13 8.09 3.64
N SER A 208 -5.61 8.99 2.80
CA SER A 208 -4.79 9.66 1.78
C SER A 208 -3.61 10.41 2.43
N PRO A 209 -2.41 10.36 1.84
CA PRO A 209 -1.28 11.16 2.29
C PRO A 209 -1.52 12.67 2.27
N SER A 210 -2.46 13.14 1.45
CA SER A 210 -2.86 14.56 1.36
C SER A 210 -3.89 14.96 2.44
N ALA A 211 -4.40 14.03 3.23
CA ALA A 211 -5.40 14.29 4.29
C ALA A 211 -4.76 14.65 5.64
N HIS A 212 -3.44 14.92 5.68
CA HIS A 212 -2.67 15.20 6.91
C HIS A 212 -1.71 16.35 6.73
#